data_39e5f2e685a9ab3fe2ba150e622af37b
#
_entry.id   39e5f2e685a9ab3fe2ba150e622af37b
#
_cell.length_a   1.000
_cell.length_b   1.000
_cell.length_c   1.000
_cell.angle_alpha   90.00
_cell.angle_beta   90.00
_cell.angle_gamma   90.00
#
_symmetry.space_group_name_H-M   'P 1'
#
loop_
_entity.id
_entity.type
_entity.pdbx_description
1 polymer ?
#
loop_
_entity_poly.entity_id
_entity_poly.type
_entity_poly.pdbx_seq_one_letter_code
_entity_poly.pdbx_strand_id
1 'polypeptide(L)'
;LGDVYKRQIQEREKREAEQKKAQENEEKFRELKGKFFGLSFTDGLIVVSVLESVDDYYKEGNALHHCVGQCEYYLKPKSLVFSARINDKRIETVELSLENFKVLQSRGLCNQNTEYHDRIIQLVQKNARQIRKRMTA
;
A
#
# COMPACT_ATOMS: atom_id res chain seq x y z
N LEU A 1 31.85 15.82 -2.98
CA LEU A 1 30.92 16.55 -3.82
C LEU A 1 30.34 15.70 -4.95
N GLY A 2 31.16 14.91 -5.64
CA GLY A 2 30.72 14.07 -6.73
C GLY A 2 29.69 13.00 -6.31
N ASP A 3 29.87 12.40 -5.15
CA ASP A 3 28.98 11.34 -4.67
C ASP A 3 27.62 11.88 -4.27
N VAL A 4 27.58 13.05 -3.64
CA VAL A 4 26.31 13.70 -3.26
C VAL A 4 25.55 14.12 -4.53
N TYR A 5 26.24 14.67 -5.51
CA TYR A 5 25.63 15.08 -6.78
C TYR A 5 25.06 13.89 -7.54
N LYS A 6 25.84 12.80 -7.65
CA LYS A 6 25.37 11.56 -8.30
C LYS A 6 24.14 10.97 -7.61
N ARG A 7 24.12 10.99 -6.26
CA ARG A 7 22.98 10.50 -5.48
C ARG A 7 21.73 11.31 -5.77
N GLN A 8 21.85 12.64 -5.83
CA GLN A 8 20.73 13.53 -6.13
C GLN A 8 20.15 13.27 -7.51
N ILE A 9 21.03 13.06 -8.51
CA ILE A 9 20.59 12.72 -9.88
C ILE A 9 19.86 11.38 -9.88
N GLN A 10 20.40 10.37 -9.22
CA GLN A 10 19.78 9.05 -9.16
C GLN A 10 18.41 9.09 -8.48
N GLU A 11 18.27 9.83 -7.39
CA GLU A 11 16.99 9.99 -6.70
C GLU A 11 15.96 10.70 -7.57
N ARG A 12 16.37 11.71 -8.32
CA ARG A 12 15.50 12.43 -9.23
C ARG A 12 15.05 11.54 -10.37
N GLU A 13 15.97 10.80 -10.98
CA GLU A 13 15.65 9.86 -12.05
C GLU A 13 14.71 8.77 -11.58
N LYS A 14 14.91 8.27 -10.36
CA LYS A 14 14.03 7.28 -9.75
C LYS A 14 12.60 7.84 -9.61
N ARG A 15 12.45 9.07 -9.08
CA ARG A 15 11.14 9.69 -8.92
C ARG A 15 10.45 9.95 -10.24
N GLU A 16 11.22 10.40 -11.25
CA GLU A 16 10.67 10.62 -12.59
C GLU A 16 10.17 9.31 -13.19
N ALA A 17 10.92 8.22 -13.03
CA ALA A 17 10.50 6.90 -13.48
C ALA A 17 9.24 6.42 -12.77
N GLU A 18 9.14 6.64 -11.45
CA GLU A 18 7.96 6.28 -10.66
C GLU A 18 6.74 7.09 -11.08
N GLN A 19 6.90 8.39 -11.31
CA GLN A 19 5.81 9.25 -11.80
C GLN A 19 5.33 8.82 -13.19
N LYS A 20 6.25 8.43 -14.06
CA LYS A 20 5.90 7.92 -15.39
C LYS A 20 5.10 6.63 -15.27
N LYS A 21 5.52 5.70 -14.43
CA LYS A 21 4.79 4.46 -14.18
C LYS A 21 3.40 4.73 -13.61
N ALA A 22 3.29 5.71 -12.72
CA ALA A 22 2.00 6.11 -12.15
C ALA A 22 1.07 6.63 -13.25
N GLN A 23 1.55 7.50 -14.14
CA GLN A 23 0.76 8.03 -15.24
C GLN A 23 0.30 6.91 -16.19
N GLU A 24 1.19 5.99 -16.52
CA GLU A 24 0.91 4.89 -17.46
C GLU A 24 -0.11 3.90 -16.88
N ASN A 25 -0.13 3.69 -15.57
CA ASN A 25 -0.90 2.60 -14.95
C ASN A 25 -2.07 3.06 -14.09
N GLU A 26 -2.25 4.37 -13.88
CA GLU A 26 -3.29 4.87 -12.97
C GLU A 26 -4.69 4.46 -13.41
N GLU A 27 -5.00 4.55 -14.71
CA GLU A 27 -6.33 4.19 -15.22
C GLU A 27 -6.59 2.70 -15.02
N LYS A 28 -5.63 1.86 -15.37
CA LYS A 28 -5.74 0.42 -15.19
C LYS A 28 -5.91 0.05 -13.72
N PHE A 29 -5.17 0.71 -12.84
CA PHE A 29 -5.29 0.53 -11.40
C PHE A 29 -6.70 0.88 -10.92
N ARG A 30 -7.25 2.00 -11.36
CA ARG A 30 -8.61 2.41 -10.99
C ARG A 30 -9.67 1.42 -11.48
N GLU A 31 -9.50 0.87 -12.67
CA GLU A 31 -10.38 -0.18 -13.18
C GLU A 31 -10.34 -1.42 -12.30
N LEU A 32 -9.14 -1.82 -11.85
CA LEU A 32 -8.95 -3.00 -11.01
C LEU A 32 -9.41 -2.79 -9.57
N LYS A 33 -9.14 -1.63 -8.99
CA LYS A 33 -9.25 -1.41 -7.54
C LYS A 33 -10.18 -0.29 -7.13
N GLY A 34 -10.73 0.47 -8.07
CA GLY A 34 -11.54 1.66 -7.77
C GLY A 34 -12.74 1.37 -6.88
N LYS A 35 -13.34 0.19 -7.01
CA LYS A 35 -14.50 -0.20 -6.18
C LYS A 35 -14.16 -0.31 -4.69
N PHE A 36 -12.90 -0.39 -4.32
CA PHE A 36 -12.47 -0.46 -2.93
C PHE A 36 -12.08 0.90 -2.35
N PHE A 37 -12.04 1.94 -3.16
CA PHE A 37 -11.65 3.27 -2.69
C PHE A 37 -12.59 3.76 -1.59
N GLY A 38 -12.03 4.44 -0.60
CA GLY A 38 -12.76 4.92 0.56
C GLY A 38 -12.84 3.93 1.72
N LEU A 39 -12.43 2.67 1.53
CA LEU A 39 -12.38 1.72 2.63
C LEU A 39 -11.31 2.14 3.65
N SER A 40 -11.74 2.31 4.88
CA SER A 40 -10.87 2.69 5.98
C SER A 40 -11.41 2.08 7.28
N PHE A 41 -10.54 1.49 8.06
CA PHE A 41 -10.89 0.87 9.33
C PHE A 41 -10.02 1.45 10.44
N THR A 42 -10.60 1.64 11.61
CA THR A 42 -9.83 2.15 12.76
C THR A 42 -10.25 1.45 14.04
N ASP A 43 -9.31 1.32 14.96
CA ASP A 43 -9.57 0.86 16.32
C ASP A 43 -9.43 2.00 17.34
N GLY A 44 -9.37 3.26 16.87
CA GLY A 44 -9.16 4.44 17.69
C GLY A 44 -7.73 4.96 17.68
N LEU A 45 -6.75 4.12 17.42
CA LEU A 45 -5.34 4.49 17.31
C LEU A 45 -4.83 4.28 15.89
N ILE A 46 -4.98 3.07 15.38
CA ILE A 46 -4.49 2.68 14.06
C ILE A 46 -5.59 2.94 13.03
N VAL A 47 -5.21 3.53 11.90
CA VAL A 47 -6.09 3.71 10.75
C VAL A 47 -5.52 2.89 9.60
N VAL A 48 -6.30 1.95 9.09
CA VAL A 48 -5.92 1.11 7.94
C VAL A 48 -6.80 1.52 6.77
N SER A 49 -6.19 2.06 5.73
CA SER A 49 -6.90 2.57 4.55
C SER A 49 -6.33 1.97 3.28
N VAL A 50 -7.20 1.74 2.30
CA VAL A 50 -6.78 1.30 0.96
C VAL A 50 -5.88 2.35 0.32
N LEU A 51 -4.82 1.91 -0.34
CA LEU A 51 -4.02 2.79 -1.18
C LEU A 51 -4.81 3.11 -2.45
N GLU A 52 -4.96 4.40 -2.78
CA GLU A 52 -5.90 4.87 -3.80
C GLU A 52 -5.24 5.42 -5.06
N SER A 53 -3.92 5.34 -5.16
CA SER A 53 -3.21 5.75 -6.37
C SER A 53 -1.94 4.93 -6.54
N VAL A 54 -1.50 4.79 -7.78
CA VAL A 54 -0.23 4.12 -8.08
C VAL A 54 0.92 4.89 -7.41
N ASP A 55 0.87 6.22 -7.45
CA ASP A 55 1.87 7.06 -6.79
C ASP A 55 1.97 6.75 -5.29
N ASP A 56 0.84 6.51 -4.63
CA ASP A 56 0.83 6.20 -3.20
C ASP A 56 1.47 4.84 -2.89
N TYR A 57 1.40 3.88 -3.80
CA TYR A 57 2.15 2.63 -3.67
C TYR A 57 3.67 2.87 -3.66
N TYR A 58 4.15 3.76 -4.53
CA TYR A 58 5.56 4.11 -4.54
C TYR A 58 5.97 4.87 -3.29
N LYS A 59 5.14 5.81 -2.83
CA LYS A 59 5.39 6.54 -1.57
C LYS A 59 5.44 5.59 -0.38
N GLU A 60 4.54 4.63 -0.34
CA GLU A 60 4.51 3.62 0.72
C GLU A 60 5.81 2.79 0.72
N GLY A 61 6.20 2.27 -0.42
CA GLY A 61 7.44 1.50 -0.56
C GLY A 61 8.68 2.30 -0.21
N ASN A 62 8.74 3.55 -0.63
CA ASN A 62 9.88 4.42 -0.34
C ASN A 62 9.96 4.78 1.15
N ALA A 63 8.81 5.03 1.79
CA ALA A 63 8.77 5.37 3.21
C ALA A 63 9.16 4.19 4.10
N LEU A 64 8.73 2.99 3.75
CA LEU A 64 8.95 1.79 4.56
C LEU A 64 10.10 0.90 4.05
N HIS A 65 10.79 1.34 2.99
CA HIS A 65 11.93 0.60 2.40
C HIS A 65 11.56 -0.85 2.04
N HIS A 66 10.45 -1.01 1.31
CA HIS A 66 10.04 -2.29 0.74
C HIS A 66 9.51 -2.09 -0.69
N CYS A 67 9.18 -3.17 -1.39
CA CYS A 67 8.96 -3.14 -2.83
C CYS A 67 7.50 -3.05 -3.27
N VAL A 68 6.56 -2.61 -2.44
CA VAL A 68 5.13 -2.62 -2.81
C VAL A 68 4.85 -1.85 -4.11
N GLY A 69 5.54 -0.73 -4.34
CA GLY A 69 5.45 0.02 -5.59
C GLY A 69 6.30 -0.61 -6.68
N GLN A 70 7.59 -0.81 -6.41
CA GLN A 70 8.54 -1.32 -7.40
C GLN A 70 8.19 -2.73 -7.90
N CYS A 71 7.55 -3.54 -7.07
CA CYS A 71 7.08 -4.88 -7.45
C CYS A 71 5.67 -4.86 -8.07
N GLU A 72 5.14 -3.69 -8.36
CA GLU A 72 3.87 -3.47 -9.07
C GLU A 72 2.66 -4.18 -8.44
N TYR A 73 2.56 -4.14 -7.11
CA TYR A 73 1.43 -4.72 -6.38
C TYR A 73 0.09 -4.09 -6.80
N TYR A 74 0.13 -2.85 -7.30
CA TYR A 74 -1.06 -2.17 -7.79
C TYR A 74 -1.69 -2.86 -9.01
N LEU A 75 -0.95 -3.69 -9.74
CA LEU A 75 -1.46 -4.44 -10.89
C LEU A 75 -1.88 -5.87 -10.55
N LYS A 76 -1.71 -6.33 -9.31
CA LYS A 76 -2.13 -7.67 -8.90
C LYS A 76 -3.65 -7.73 -8.75
N PRO A 77 -4.38 -8.45 -9.62
CA PRO A 77 -5.84 -8.41 -9.60
C PRO A 77 -6.49 -9.08 -8.38
N LYS A 78 -5.76 -10.01 -7.75
CA LYS A 78 -6.27 -10.78 -6.61
C LYS A 78 -5.79 -10.29 -5.26
N SER A 79 -5.13 -9.13 -5.23
CA SER A 79 -4.60 -8.52 -4.00
C SER A 79 -5.17 -7.13 -3.80
N LEU A 80 -5.45 -6.78 -2.57
CA LEU A 80 -5.80 -5.44 -2.15
C LEU A 80 -4.79 -4.99 -1.11
N VAL A 81 -4.24 -3.79 -1.28
CA VAL A 81 -3.19 -3.27 -0.40
C VAL A 81 -3.70 -2.09 0.41
N PHE A 82 -3.45 -2.15 1.71
CA PHE A 82 -3.78 -1.12 2.67
C PHE A 82 -2.52 -0.53 3.28
N SER A 83 -2.59 0.73 3.68
CA SER A 83 -1.59 1.36 4.53
C SER A 83 -2.13 1.48 5.95
N ALA A 84 -1.40 0.95 6.91
CA ALA A 84 -1.71 1.10 8.33
C ALA A 84 -0.91 2.25 8.89
N ARG A 85 -1.57 3.24 9.47
CA ARG A 85 -0.97 4.49 9.96
C ARG A 85 -1.42 4.83 11.37
N ILE A 86 -0.55 5.54 12.08
CA ILE A 86 -0.85 6.17 13.37
C ILE A 86 -0.48 7.64 13.22
N ASN A 87 -1.45 8.56 13.40
CA ASN A 87 -1.24 10.01 13.20
C ASN A 87 -0.57 10.30 11.84
N ASP A 88 -1.09 9.68 10.78
CA ASP A 88 -0.59 9.78 9.40
C ASP A 88 0.82 9.22 9.16
N LYS A 89 1.46 8.67 10.19
CA LYS A 89 2.75 7.99 10.03
C LYS A 89 2.52 6.55 9.54
N ARG A 90 3.15 6.17 8.46
CA ARG A 90 3.07 4.82 7.90
C ARG A 90 3.75 3.82 8.84
N ILE A 91 3.02 2.80 9.25
CA ILE A 91 3.49 1.78 10.20
C ILE A 91 3.73 0.45 9.49
N GLU A 92 2.73 -0.07 8.80
CA GLU A 92 2.83 -1.32 8.03
C GLU A 92 1.99 -1.22 6.76
N THR A 93 2.38 -2.00 5.75
CA THR A 93 1.62 -2.19 4.53
C THR A 93 1.02 -3.58 4.55
N VAL A 94 -0.29 -3.67 4.33
CA VAL A 94 -1.04 -4.92 4.41
C VAL A 94 -1.47 -5.36 3.03
N GLU A 95 -1.15 -6.60 2.67
CA GLU A 95 -1.68 -7.24 1.46
C GLU A 95 -2.75 -8.25 1.86
N LEU A 96 -3.95 -8.07 1.32
CA LEU A 96 -5.10 -8.97 1.54
C LEU A 96 -5.43 -9.72 0.26
N SER A 97 -5.71 -11.01 0.38
CA SER A 97 -6.20 -11.80 -0.74
C SER A 97 -7.68 -11.48 -1.03
N LEU A 98 -7.99 -11.16 -2.28
CA LEU A 98 -9.38 -10.98 -2.72
C LEU A 98 -10.06 -12.32 -3.05
N GLU A 99 -9.35 -13.44 -2.97
CA GLU A 99 -9.92 -14.78 -3.14
C GLU A 99 -10.55 -15.29 -1.85
N ASN A 100 -9.83 -15.20 -0.73
CA ASN A 100 -10.28 -15.73 0.55
C ASN A 100 -10.41 -14.69 1.66
N PHE A 101 -10.08 -13.43 1.37
CA PHE A 101 -10.15 -12.30 2.32
C PHE A 101 -9.27 -12.48 3.55
N LYS A 102 -8.15 -13.16 3.39
CA LYS A 102 -7.14 -13.31 4.44
C LYS A 102 -5.94 -12.44 4.16
N VAL A 103 -5.31 -11.95 5.22
CA VAL A 103 -4.08 -11.20 5.11
C VAL A 103 -2.97 -12.15 4.64
N LEU A 104 -2.33 -11.80 3.52
CA LEU A 104 -1.21 -12.56 2.97
C LEU A 104 0.09 -12.14 3.65
N GLN A 105 0.25 -10.85 3.89
CA GLN A 105 1.39 -10.30 4.60
C GLN A 105 1.08 -8.89 5.10
N SER A 106 1.79 -8.49 6.16
CA SER A 106 1.80 -7.12 6.64
C SER A 106 3.23 -6.82 7.06
N ARG A 107 3.83 -5.79 6.46
CA ARG A 107 5.25 -5.47 6.61
C ARG A 107 5.46 -4.01 6.90
N GLY A 108 6.26 -3.75 7.94
CA GLY A 108 6.70 -2.40 8.27
C GLY A 108 8.05 -2.07 7.66
N LEU A 109 8.77 -1.16 8.29
CA LEU A 109 10.08 -0.70 7.83
C LEU A 109 11.02 -1.87 7.60
N CYS A 110 11.66 -1.89 6.42
CA CYS A 110 12.60 -2.94 6.01
C CYS A 110 12.01 -4.35 6.11
N ASN A 111 10.72 -4.51 5.80
CA ASN A 111 9.98 -5.78 5.84
C ASN A 111 9.87 -6.42 7.22
N GLN A 112 10.04 -5.65 8.28
CA GLN A 112 9.94 -6.18 9.64
C GLN A 112 8.54 -5.95 10.23
N ASN A 113 8.14 -6.85 11.13
CA ASN A 113 6.91 -6.67 11.88
C ASN A 113 7.10 -5.61 12.97
N THR A 114 6.10 -4.74 13.11
CA THR A 114 6.10 -3.76 14.21
C THR A 114 5.42 -4.33 15.44
N GLU A 115 5.46 -3.58 16.55
CA GLU A 115 4.71 -3.95 17.76
C GLU A 115 3.19 -3.97 17.53
N TYR A 116 2.72 -3.31 16.48
CA TYR A 116 1.29 -3.23 16.13
C TYR A 116 0.86 -4.31 15.13
N HIS A 117 1.76 -5.20 14.73
CA HIS A 117 1.54 -6.17 13.65
C HIS A 117 0.25 -6.98 13.83
N ASP A 118 0.11 -7.66 14.96
CA ASP A 118 -1.06 -8.51 15.22
C ASP A 118 -2.35 -7.69 15.29
N ARG A 119 -2.28 -6.53 15.87
CA ARG A 119 -3.41 -5.61 15.99
C ARG A 119 -3.88 -5.10 14.63
N ILE A 120 -2.94 -4.81 13.73
CA ILE A 120 -3.23 -4.41 12.35
C ILE A 120 -3.93 -5.54 11.60
N ILE A 121 -3.41 -6.76 11.68
CA ILE A 121 -4.00 -7.93 11.02
C ILE A 121 -5.41 -8.17 11.53
N GLN A 122 -5.61 -8.13 12.84
CA GLN A 122 -6.94 -8.30 13.45
C GLN A 122 -7.92 -7.24 12.95
N LEU A 123 -7.49 -6.00 12.87
CA LEU A 123 -8.34 -4.90 12.41
C LEU A 123 -8.81 -5.12 10.98
N VAL A 124 -7.91 -5.53 10.09
CA VAL A 124 -8.26 -5.82 8.69
C VAL A 124 -9.19 -7.02 8.60
N GLN A 125 -8.87 -8.12 9.26
CA GLN A 125 -9.67 -9.36 9.18
C GLN A 125 -11.05 -9.21 9.82
N LYS A 126 -11.15 -8.44 10.88
CA LYS A 126 -12.42 -8.09 11.52
C LYS A 126 -13.37 -7.37 10.55
N ASN A 127 -12.82 -6.63 9.60
CA ASN A 127 -13.58 -5.85 8.63
C ASN A 127 -13.64 -6.49 7.23
N ALA A 128 -13.29 -7.77 7.11
CA ALA A 128 -13.29 -8.49 5.84
C ALA A 128 -14.67 -8.47 5.15
N ARG A 129 -15.75 -8.46 5.93
CA ARG A 129 -17.12 -8.38 5.39
C ARG A 129 -17.34 -7.12 4.58
N GLN A 130 -16.82 -5.98 5.03
CA GLN A 130 -16.94 -4.72 4.31
C GLN A 130 -16.17 -4.75 2.99
N ILE A 131 -15.02 -5.41 2.98
CA ILE A 131 -14.24 -5.58 1.76
C ILE A 131 -15.00 -6.46 0.77
N ARG A 132 -15.54 -7.57 1.26
CA ARG A 132 -16.33 -8.51 0.44
C ARG A 132 -17.54 -7.82 -0.21
N LYS A 133 -18.22 -6.96 0.53
CA LYS A 133 -19.37 -6.22 -0.01
C LYS A 133 -19.00 -5.36 -1.22
N ARG A 134 -17.79 -4.83 -1.26
CA ARG A 134 -17.33 -4.02 -2.41
C ARG A 134 -17.12 -4.86 -3.66
N MET A 135 -16.91 -6.17 -3.51
CA MET A 135 -16.73 -7.08 -4.66
C MET A 135 -18.01 -7.24 -5.47
N THR A 136 -19.15 -7.09 -4.84
CA THR A 136 -20.47 -7.31 -5.46
C THR A 136 -21.20 -6.01 -5.78
N ALA A 137 -20.60 -4.89 -5.50
CA ALA A 137 -21.21 -3.57 -5.72
C ALA A 137 -21.10 -3.14 -7.19
#